data_72258ab14cd40660210563f5b529c5ac
#
_entry.id   72258ab14cd40660210563f5b529c5ac
#
_cell.length_a   1.000
_cell.length_b   1.000
_cell.length_c   1.000
_cell.angle_alpha   90.00
_cell.angle_beta   90.00
_cell.angle_gamma   90.00
#
_symmetry.space_group_name_H-M   'P 1'
#
loop_
_entity.id
_entity.type
_entity.pdbx_description
1 polymer ?
#
loop_
_entity_poly.entity_id
_entity_poly.type
_entity_poly.pdbx_seq_one_letter_code
_entity_poly.pdbx_strand_id
1 'polypeptide(L)'
;MCDSKRLCDDEECQTCFEKSFASHEKSKYWSEKNGDVKPRQVFKSSHKKYWFNCHMCGHQFECALSNITALNCWCPYCANRKLCENEGCKSCYEKSFASLDKSKCWSDKNGHINPRHVFKSSGNKYWFDCNTCCHQFEIALYSVIGNSWCPYCCRGNKQLCEKQDCQSCFENSFASHVKSKYWSEKNGDVNPRHLCKMSGNKYWFKCECGHDFKSTLGQINGQNTWCPYCSNPPKQLCEKENCKSCFEKSFASNEKSKYWSEKNGDIKPRQVFTPLKI
;
A
#
# COMPACT_ATOMS: atom_id res chain seq x y z
N MET A 1 -59.70 -16.23 -26.05
CA MET A 1 -59.00 -15.63 -24.88
C MET A 1 -57.60 -16.19 -24.80
N CYS A 2 -56.61 -15.33 -24.67
CA CYS A 2 -55.21 -15.80 -24.53
C CYS A 2 -55.01 -16.48 -23.17
N ASP A 3 -54.38 -17.66 -23.18
CA ASP A 3 -54.03 -18.39 -21.97
C ASP A 3 -52.98 -17.57 -21.14
N SER A 4 -53.15 -17.58 -19.83
CA SER A 4 -52.19 -16.91 -18.93
C SER A 4 -50.82 -17.59 -18.90
N LYS A 5 -50.73 -18.85 -19.32
CA LYS A 5 -49.51 -19.69 -19.27
C LYS A 5 -48.79 -19.84 -20.61
N ARG A 6 -49.38 -19.34 -21.72
CA ARG A 6 -48.81 -19.49 -23.06
C ARG A 6 -49.04 -18.22 -23.89
N LEU A 7 -48.02 -17.81 -24.63
CA LEU A 7 -48.15 -16.75 -25.63
C LEU A 7 -48.74 -17.35 -26.91
N CYS A 8 -49.64 -16.64 -27.55
CA CYS A 8 -50.24 -17.07 -28.82
C CYS A 8 -49.25 -16.78 -29.98
N ASP A 9 -49.47 -17.49 -31.09
CA ASP A 9 -48.67 -17.32 -32.31
C ASP A 9 -49.19 -16.16 -33.19
N ASP A 10 -50.29 -15.53 -32.80
CA ASP A 10 -50.83 -14.35 -33.48
C ASP A 10 -49.96 -13.13 -33.21
N GLU A 11 -49.31 -12.62 -34.24
CA GLU A 11 -48.37 -11.48 -34.14
C GLU A 11 -49.09 -10.17 -33.79
N GLU A 12 -50.39 -10.02 -34.17
CA GLU A 12 -51.20 -8.83 -33.91
C GLU A 12 -51.80 -8.82 -32.48
N CYS A 13 -51.68 -9.90 -31.74
CA CYS A 13 -52.22 -9.97 -30.40
C CYS A 13 -51.49 -9.08 -29.39
N GLN A 14 -52.04 -7.91 -29.12
CA GLN A 14 -51.46 -6.90 -28.22
C GLN A 14 -51.22 -7.42 -26.79
N THR A 15 -52.16 -8.21 -26.25
CA THR A 15 -52.05 -8.80 -24.89
C THR A 15 -50.85 -9.73 -24.77
N CYS A 16 -50.59 -10.57 -25.79
CA CYS A 16 -49.42 -11.45 -25.78
C CYS A 16 -48.14 -10.70 -26.10
N PHE A 17 -48.17 -9.66 -26.93
CA PHE A 17 -47.06 -8.78 -27.16
C PHE A 17 -46.58 -8.14 -25.85
N GLU A 18 -47.47 -7.54 -25.08
CA GLU A 18 -47.15 -6.89 -23.79
C GLU A 18 -46.58 -7.83 -22.73
N LYS A 19 -46.96 -9.12 -22.76
CA LYS A 19 -46.41 -10.15 -21.87
C LYS A 19 -45.09 -10.73 -22.37
N SER A 20 -44.79 -10.61 -23.67
CA SER A 20 -43.58 -11.12 -24.27
C SER A 20 -42.37 -10.19 -24.06
N PHE A 21 -41.16 -10.71 -24.24
CA PHE A 21 -39.95 -9.90 -24.17
C PHE A 21 -39.85 -8.93 -25.37
N ALA A 22 -40.58 -9.15 -26.45
CA ALA A 22 -40.60 -8.22 -27.60
C ALA A 22 -41.09 -6.81 -27.21
N SER A 23 -41.94 -6.70 -26.16
CA SER A 23 -42.38 -5.39 -25.64
C SER A 23 -41.34 -4.62 -24.86
N HIS A 24 -40.20 -5.26 -24.48
CA HIS A 24 -39.13 -4.64 -23.72
C HIS A 24 -38.13 -3.96 -24.65
N GLU A 25 -37.66 -2.75 -24.28
CA GLU A 25 -36.70 -1.97 -25.09
C GLU A 25 -35.38 -2.70 -25.45
N LYS A 26 -34.97 -3.65 -24.63
CA LYS A 26 -33.79 -4.46 -24.84
C LYS A 26 -33.96 -5.61 -25.83
N SER A 27 -35.19 -5.87 -26.30
CA SER A 27 -35.48 -6.94 -27.28
C SER A 27 -34.75 -6.76 -28.60
N LYS A 28 -34.46 -5.51 -28.99
CA LYS A 28 -33.68 -5.15 -30.19
C LYS A 28 -32.23 -5.63 -30.15
N TYR A 29 -31.71 -6.02 -28.98
CA TYR A 29 -30.36 -6.54 -28.79
C TYR A 29 -30.30 -8.06 -28.66
N TRP A 30 -31.42 -8.74 -29.00
CA TRP A 30 -31.50 -10.19 -29.05
C TRP A 30 -30.44 -10.78 -29.99
N SER A 31 -29.70 -11.80 -29.53
CA SER A 31 -28.61 -12.39 -30.31
C SER A 31 -29.13 -13.54 -31.18
N GLU A 32 -28.54 -13.68 -32.36
CA GLU A 32 -28.76 -14.82 -33.26
C GLU A 32 -28.37 -16.16 -32.62
N LYS A 33 -27.52 -16.14 -31.57
CA LYS A 33 -27.18 -17.34 -30.79
C LYS A 33 -28.39 -18.01 -30.11
N ASN A 34 -29.54 -17.35 -30.03
CA ASN A 34 -30.75 -17.95 -29.52
C ASN A 34 -31.46 -18.88 -30.53
N GLY A 35 -30.87 -19.05 -31.73
CA GLY A 35 -31.45 -19.85 -32.80
C GLY A 35 -32.79 -19.30 -33.26
N ASP A 36 -33.75 -20.16 -33.47
CA ASP A 36 -35.10 -19.81 -33.99
C ASP A 36 -35.99 -19.14 -32.94
N VAL A 37 -35.58 -19.10 -31.67
CA VAL A 37 -36.40 -18.49 -30.60
C VAL A 37 -36.40 -16.97 -30.72
N LYS A 38 -37.57 -16.38 -30.92
CA LYS A 38 -37.77 -14.93 -31.04
C LYS A 38 -38.25 -14.32 -29.72
N PRO A 39 -37.96 -13.03 -29.45
CA PRO A 39 -38.44 -12.31 -28.27
C PRO A 39 -39.95 -12.36 -28.06
N ARG A 40 -40.72 -12.45 -29.17
CA ARG A 40 -42.18 -12.54 -29.14
C ARG A 40 -42.68 -13.83 -28.53
N GLN A 41 -41.89 -14.90 -28.56
CA GLN A 41 -42.25 -16.25 -28.12
C GLN A 41 -41.95 -16.52 -26.64
N VAL A 42 -41.30 -15.58 -25.95
CA VAL A 42 -40.85 -15.76 -24.57
C VAL A 42 -41.39 -14.69 -23.63
N PHE A 43 -41.83 -15.12 -22.44
CA PHE A 43 -42.31 -14.18 -21.42
C PHE A 43 -41.19 -13.30 -20.89
N LYS A 44 -41.43 -11.99 -20.74
CA LYS A 44 -40.46 -11.05 -20.18
C LYS A 44 -40.07 -11.35 -18.72
N SER A 45 -40.91 -12.11 -17.98
CA SER A 45 -40.64 -12.58 -16.61
C SER A 45 -39.91 -13.92 -16.55
N SER A 46 -39.52 -14.50 -17.69
CA SER A 46 -38.85 -15.81 -17.73
C SER A 46 -37.52 -15.82 -17.00
N HIS A 47 -37.28 -16.87 -16.19
CA HIS A 47 -36.00 -17.13 -15.55
C HIS A 47 -35.00 -17.84 -16.48
N LYS A 48 -35.41 -18.26 -17.68
CA LYS A 48 -34.51 -18.81 -18.70
C LYS A 48 -33.55 -17.75 -19.18
N LYS A 49 -32.30 -18.15 -19.40
CA LYS A 49 -31.25 -17.28 -19.94
C LYS A 49 -31.29 -17.29 -21.45
N TYR A 50 -31.03 -16.13 -22.02
CA TYR A 50 -30.94 -15.91 -23.47
C TYR A 50 -29.74 -15.03 -23.77
N TRP A 51 -29.24 -15.13 -24.99
CA TRP A 51 -28.09 -14.39 -25.49
C TRP A 51 -28.47 -12.99 -26.00
N PHE A 52 -27.64 -12.03 -25.70
CA PHE A 52 -27.80 -10.63 -26.10
C PHE A 52 -26.49 -10.06 -26.65
N ASN A 53 -26.62 -9.11 -27.59
CA ASN A 53 -25.51 -8.30 -28.08
C ASN A 53 -25.51 -6.96 -27.32
N CYS A 54 -24.45 -6.64 -26.60
CA CYS A 54 -24.37 -5.35 -25.92
C CYS A 54 -24.05 -4.22 -26.89
N HIS A 55 -24.91 -3.25 -27.03
CA HIS A 55 -24.70 -2.08 -27.90
C HIS A 55 -23.60 -1.14 -27.40
N MET A 56 -23.26 -1.18 -26.10
CA MET A 56 -22.24 -0.30 -25.50
C MET A 56 -20.82 -0.82 -25.69
N CYS A 57 -20.64 -2.14 -25.60
CA CYS A 57 -19.28 -2.74 -25.62
C CYS A 57 -19.09 -3.85 -26.66
N GLY A 58 -20.11 -4.18 -27.45
CA GLY A 58 -20.08 -5.22 -28.49
C GLY A 58 -20.02 -6.65 -27.98
N HIS A 59 -19.97 -6.89 -26.64
CA HIS A 59 -19.90 -8.25 -26.14
C HIS A 59 -21.23 -8.97 -26.26
N GLN A 60 -21.16 -10.26 -26.56
CA GLN A 60 -22.27 -11.17 -26.42
C GLN A 60 -22.29 -11.73 -25.00
N PHE A 61 -23.47 -11.79 -24.40
CA PHE A 61 -23.65 -12.29 -23.04
C PHE A 61 -24.99 -12.97 -22.87
N GLU A 62 -25.07 -13.85 -21.87
CA GLU A 62 -26.27 -14.58 -21.51
C GLU A 62 -26.88 -13.99 -20.23
N CYS A 63 -28.18 -13.74 -20.26
CA CYS A 63 -28.90 -13.20 -19.09
C CYS A 63 -30.35 -13.75 -19.03
N ALA A 64 -30.85 -13.93 -17.81
CA ALA A 64 -32.26 -14.26 -17.62
C ALA A 64 -33.15 -13.02 -17.88
N LEU A 65 -34.31 -13.23 -18.55
CA LEU A 65 -35.21 -12.11 -18.89
C LEU A 65 -35.72 -11.40 -17.63
N SER A 66 -36.03 -12.14 -16.58
CA SER A 66 -36.43 -11.58 -15.29
C SER A 66 -35.43 -10.64 -14.68
N ASN A 67 -34.11 -10.91 -14.85
CA ASN A 67 -33.05 -10.03 -14.36
C ASN A 67 -32.98 -8.72 -15.15
N ILE A 68 -33.27 -8.78 -16.45
CA ILE A 68 -33.29 -7.60 -17.30
C ILE A 68 -34.50 -6.73 -16.96
N THR A 69 -35.71 -7.37 -16.84
CA THR A 69 -36.98 -6.64 -16.70
C THR A 69 -37.24 -6.16 -15.28
N ALA A 70 -36.92 -6.96 -14.25
CA ALA A 70 -37.21 -6.63 -12.85
C ALA A 70 -36.05 -5.97 -12.13
N LEU A 71 -34.77 -6.35 -12.44
CA LEU A 71 -33.58 -5.87 -11.74
C LEU A 71 -32.77 -4.88 -12.57
N ASN A 72 -33.21 -4.54 -13.78
CA ASN A 72 -32.48 -3.71 -14.75
C ASN A 72 -31.02 -4.14 -14.96
N CYS A 73 -30.74 -5.44 -14.77
CA CYS A 73 -29.41 -6.00 -15.00
C CYS A 73 -29.17 -6.11 -16.52
N TRP A 74 -28.01 -5.66 -16.95
CA TRP A 74 -27.59 -5.74 -18.35
C TRP A 74 -26.22 -6.41 -18.48
N CYS A 75 -25.44 -5.98 -19.41
CA CYS A 75 -24.16 -6.57 -19.79
C CYS A 75 -23.18 -6.68 -18.60
N PRO A 76 -22.71 -7.88 -18.24
CA PRO A 76 -21.76 -8.06 -17.14
C PRO A 76 -20.39 -7.44 -17.42
N TYR A 77 -20.03 -7.26 -18.67
CA TYR A 77 -18.77 -6.61 -19.09
C TYR A 77 -18.83 -5.09 -18.88
N CYS A 78 -19.97 -4.45 -19.18
CA CYS A 78 -20.16 -3.03 -18.87
C CYS A 78 -20.24 -2.78 -17.37
N ALA A 79 -20.89 -3.69 -16.65
CA ALA A 79 -21.09 -3.61 -15.20
C ALA A 79 -19.84 -3.98 -14.38
N ASN A 80 -18.69 -4.16 -14.99
CA ASN A 80 -17.40 -4.56 -14.35
C ASN A 80 -17.51 -5.86 -13.53
N ARG A 81 -18.35 -6.81 -13.97
CA ARG A 81 -18.50 -8.13 -13.33
C ARG A 81 -17.70 -9.22 -14.03
N LYS A 82 -17.36 -9.02 -15.30
CA LYS A 82 -16.57 -9.95 -16.12
C LYS A 82 -15.62 -9.23 -17.04
N LEU A 83 -14.47 -9.84 -17.29
CA LEU A 83 -13.56 -9.55 -18.39
C LEU A 83 -13.68 -10.68 -19.42
N CYS A 84 -13.61 -10.37 -20.70
CA CYS A 84 -13.64 -11.37 -21.75
C CYS A 84 -12.25 -11.99 -21.99
N GLU A 85 -12.23 -13.16 -22.60
CA GLU A 85 -11.00 -13.89 -22.95
C GLU A 85 -10.36 -13.39 -24.26
N ASN A 86 -11.08 -12.55 -25.03
CA ASN A 86 -10.54 -11.99 -26.26
C ASN A 86 -9.47 -10.95 -25.94
N GLU A 87 -8.21 -11.28 -26.23
CA GLU A 87 -7.05 -10.41 -26.00
C GLU A 87 -7.13 -9.08 -26.75
N GLY A 88 -7.72 -9.07 -27.96
CA GLY A 88 -7.94 -7.87 -28.76
C GLY A 88 -9.04 -6.94 -28.26
N CYS A 89 -9.77 -7.33 -27.22
CA CYS A 89 -10.87 -6.51 -26.71
C CYS A 89 -10.36 -5.30 -25.92
N LYS A 90 -10.36 -4.13 -26.52
CA LYS A 90 -9.90 -2.86 -25.92
C LYS A 90 -10.67 -2.52 -24.64
N SER A 91 -12.00 -2.64 -24.65
CA SER A 91 -12.84 -2.31 -23.49
C SER A 91 -12.52 -3.14 -22.25
N CYS A 92 -12.28 -4.45 -22.41
CA CYS A 92 -11.86 -5.31 -21.28
C CYS A 92 -10.40 -5.13 -20.92
N TYR A 93 -9.52 -4.86 -21.89
CA TYR A 93 -8.12 -4.53 -21.62
C TYR A 93 -7.99 -3.30 -20.72
N GLU A 94 -8.67 -2.21 -21.04
CA GLU A 94 -8.65 -0.96 -20.27
C GLU A 94 -9.15 -1.11 -18.82
N LYS A 95 -10.01 -2.11 -18.57
CA LYS A 95 -10.50 -2.44 -17.22
C LYS A 95 -9.61 -3.42 -16.46
N SER A 96 -8.76 -4.15 -17.17
CA SER A 96 -7.86 -5.13 -16.59
C SER A 96 -6.60 -4.50 -16.03
N PHE A 97 -5.90 -5.22 -15.15
CA PHE A 97 -4.62 -4.78 -14.61
C PHE A 97 -3.52 -4.72 -15.69
N ALA A 98 -3.65 -5.51 -16.76
CA ALA A 98 -2.72 -5.49 -17.90
C ALA A 98 -2.60 -4.11 -18.56
N SER A 99 -3.59 -3.22 -18.41
CA SER A 99 -3.55 -1.85 -18.94
C SER A 99 -2.61 -0.91 -18.19
N LEU A 100 -2.10 -1.30 -17.04
CA LEU A 100 -1.20 -0.49 -16.22
C LEU A 100 0.26 -0.88 -16.47
N ASP A 101 1.18 0.10 -16.48
CA ASP A 101 2.63 -0.17 -16.63
C ASP A 101 3.17 -1.13 -15.57
N LYS A 102 2.59 -1.13 -14.38
CA LYS A 102 2.94 -2.04 -13.28
C LYS A 102 2.62 -3.51 -13.55
N SER A 103 1.82 -3.81 -14.58
CA SER A 103 1.59 -5.19 -15.02
C SER A 103 2.86 -5.88 -15.53
N LYS A 104 3.85 -5.11 -15.99
CA LYS A 104 5.18 -5.62 -16.38
C LYS A 104 5.99 -6.18 -15.22
N CYS A 105 5.58 -5.84 -13.99
CA CYS A 105 6.18 -6.34 -12.75
C CYS A 105 5.39 -7.50 -12.13
N TRP A 106 4.43 -8.08 -12.87
CA TRP A 106 3.64 -9.21 -12.41
C TRP A 106 4.53 -10.42 -12.18
N SER A 107 4.49 -10.99 -10.96
CA SER A 107 5.38 -12.08 -10.60
C SER A 107 4.83 -13.45 -11.01
N ASP A 108 5.74 -14.37 -11.40
CA ASP A 108 5.41 -15.77 -11.69
C ASP A 108 4.81 -16.49 -10.48
N LYS A 109 5.00 -15.97 -9.26
CA LYS A 109 4.34 -16.47 -8.04
C LYS A 109 2.82 -16.43 -8.09
N ASN A 110 2.22 -15.65 -9.00
CA ASN A 110 0.78 -15.65 -9.22
C ASN A 110 0.29 -16.88 -10.00
N GLY A 111 1.19 -17.78 -10.40
CA GLY A 111 0.86 -18.99 -11.14
C GLY A 111 0.20 -18.69 -12.49
N HIS A 112 -0.93 -19.32 -12.75
CA HIS A 112 -1.65 -19.16 -14.03
C HIS A 112 -2.51 -17.88 -14.13
N ILE A 113 -2.53 -17.04 -13.11
CA ILE A 113 -3.35 -15.85 -13.11
C ILE A 113 -2.71 -14.80 -14.00
N ASN A 114 -3.39 -14.47 -15.11
CA ASN A 114 -2.96 -13.45 -16.05
C ASN A 114 -3.52 -12.07 -15.64
N PRO A 115 -2.70 -11.01 -15.58
CA PRO A 115 -3.17 -9.65 -15.28
C PRO A 115 -4.25 -9.15 -16.26
N ARG A 116 -4.36 -9.74 -17.46
CA ARG A 116 -5.42 -9.46 -18.43
C ARG A 116 -6.81 -9.86 -17.92
N HIS A 117 -6.88 -10.87 -17.05
CA HIS A 117 -8.14 -11.41 -16.53
C HIS A 117 -8.47 -10.93 -15.11
N VAL A 118 -7.71 -9.97 -14.60
CA VAL A 118 -7.91 -9.38 -13.27
C VAL A 118 -8.30 -7.91 -13.41
N PHE A 119 -9.36 -7.50 -12.73
CA PHE A 119 -9.75 -6.08 -12.69
C PHE A 119 -8.69 -5.25 -11.96
N LYS A 120 -8.28 -4.12 -12.53
CA LYS A 120 -7.31 -3.22 -11.91
C LYS A 120 -7.75 -2.68 -10.54
N SER A 121 -9.06 -2.60 -10.29
CA SER A 121 -9.65 -2.18 -9.01
C SER A 121 -9.89 -3.32 -8.02
N SER A 122 -9.36 -4.54 -8.28
CA SER A 122 -9.53 -5.68 -7.39
C SER A 122 -8.95 -5.43 -6.01
N GLY A 123 -9.66 -5.86 -4.96
CA GLY A 123 -9.18 -5.88 -3.58
C GLY A 123 -8.24 -7.05 -3.27
N ASN A 124 -8.15 -8.03 -4.17
CA ASN A 124 -7.27 -9.17 -3.97
C ASN A 124 -5.79 -8.76 -4.05
N LYS A 125 -4.96 -9.44 -3.27
CA LYS A 125 -3.52 -9.27 -3.29
C LYS A 125 -2.89 -10.16 -4.34
N TYR A 126 -1.83 -9.65 -4.95
CA TYR A 126 -1.02 -10.36 -5.94
C TYR A 126 0.45 -10.07 -5.73
N TRP A 127 1.29 -10.98 -6.20
CA TRP A 127 2.74 -10.88 -6.13
C TRP A 127 3.30 -10.06 -7.27
N PHE A 128 4.32 -9.25 -6.93
CA PHE A 128 5.02 -8.40 -7.88
C PHE A 128 6.54 -8.51 -7.70
N ASP A 129 7.27 -8.40 -8.80
CA ASP A 129 8.72 -8.27 -8.83
C ASP A 129 9.07 -6.79 -8.99
N CYS A 130 9.69 -6.20 -7.99
CA CYS A 130 10.06 -4.79 -8.05
C CYS A 130 11.20 -4.56 -9.04
N ASN A 131 10.97 -3.77 -10.07
CA ASN A 131 11.99 -3.41 -11.07
C ASN A 131 13.08 -2.47 -10.55
N THR A 132 12.92 -1.88 -9.34
CA THR A 132 13.89 -0.95 -8.75
C THR A 132 14.84 -1.64 -7.78
N CYS A 133 14.33 -2.57 -6.95
CA CYS A 133 15.11 -3.19 -5.87
C CYS A 133 15.10 -4.72 -5.90
N CYS A 134 14.50 -5.31 -6.94
CA CYS A 134 14.42 -6.76 -7.18
C CYS A 134 13.77 -7.57 -6.05
N HIS A 135 13.02 -6.92 -5.15
CA HIS A 135 12.27 -7.63 -4.13
C HIS A 135 10.93 -8.11 -4.69
N GLN A 136 10.55 -9.31 -4.27
CA GLN A 136 9.20 -9.82 -4.46
C GLN A 136 8.32 -9.40 -3.27
N PHE A 137 7.11 -8.92 -3.56
CA PHE A 137 6.17 -8.47 -2.54
C PHE A 137 4.73 -8.69 -2.98
N GLU A 138 3.85 -8.76 -2.01
CA GLU A 138 2.42 -8.94 -2.23
C GLU A 138 1.66 -7.66 -1.85
N ILE A 139 0.77 -7.20 -2.75
CA ILE A 139 -0.03 -5.99 -2.54
C ILE A 139 -1.38 -6.11 -3.23
N ALA A 140 -2.42 -5.46 -2.68
CA ALA A 140 -3.73 -5.37 -3.32
C ALA A 140 -3.70 -4.42 -4.53
N LEU A 141 -4.39 -4.78 -5.62
CA LEU A 141 -4.34 -4.00 -6.86
C LEU A 141 -4.84 -2.56 -6.69
N TYR A 142 -5.89 -2.34 -5.89
CA TYR A 142 -6.38 -0.97 -5.64
C TYR A 142 -5.30 -0.08 -5.00
N SER A 143 -4.40 -0.66 -4.19
CA SER A 143 -3.29 0.08 -3.57
C SER A 143 -2.25 0.52 -4.60
N VAL A 144 -2.03 -0.29 -5.64
CA VAL A 144 -1.14 0.06 -6.76
C VAL A 144 -1.66 1.29 -7.50
N ILE A 145 -2.97 1.38 -7.73
CA ILE A 145 -3.63 2.55 -8.33
C ILE A 145 -3.50 3.77 -7.41
N GLY A 146 -3.59 3.58 -6.09
CA GLY A 146 -3.39 4.61 -5.06
C GLY A 146 -1.93 5.02 -4.85
N ASN A 147 -1.02 4.74 -5.80
CA ASN A 147 0.41 5.03 -5.77
C ASN A 147 1.20 4.32 -4.67
N SER A 148 0.65 3.29 -4.04
CA SER A 148 1.42 2.40 -3.18
C SER A 148 2.17 1.39 -4.03
N TRP A 149 3.44 1.15 -3.70
CA TRP A 149 4.26 0.19 -4.42
C TRP A 149 5.11 -0.64 -3.44
N CYS A 150 6.28 -1.03 -3.86
CA CYS A 150 7.19 -1.90 -3.13
C CYS A 150 7.50 -1.39 -1.71
N PRO A 151 7.23 -2.17 -0.65
CA PRO A 151 7.48 -1.75 0.74
C PRO A 151 8.96 -1.65 1.08
N TYR A 152 9.85 -2.16 0.22
CA TYR A 152 11.29 -2.18 0.46
C TYR A 152 12.02 -0.96 -0.10
N CYS A 153 11.54 -0.34 -1.18
CA CYS A 153 12.22 0.78 -1.83
C CYS A 153 11.39 2.06 -2.01
N CYS A 154 10.08 2.05 -1.73
CA CYS A 154 9.28 3.29 -1.79
C CYS A 154 9.61 4.27 -0.67
N ARG A 155 9.34 5.55 -0.89
CA ARG A 155 9.51 6.61 0.12
C ARG A 155 8.76 6.23 1.40
N GLY A 156 9.48 6.25 2.53
CA GLY A 156 8.94 5.83 3.83
C GLY A 156 9.03 4.32 4.05
N ASN A 157 10.06 3.67 3.50
CA ASN A 157 10.35 2.24 3.66
C ASN A 157 10.00 1.74 5.05
N LYS A 158 9.05 0.82 5.10
CA LYS A 158 8.57 0.24 6.35
C LYS A 158 9.16 -1.14 6.62
N GLN A 159 9.78 -1.75 5.61
CA GLN A 159 10.30 -3.11 5.68
C GLN A 159 11.71 -3.21 5.14
N LEU A 160 12.50 -4.06 5.77
CA LEU A 160 13.80 -4.51 5.32
C LEU A 160 13.74 -6.02 5.19
N CYS A 161 14.39 -6.57 4.15
CA CYS A 161 14.46 -8.02 3.98
C CYS A 161 15.51 -8.63 4.92
N GLU A 162 15.38 -9.92 5.17
CA GLU A 162 16.31 -10.67 6.03
C GLU A 162 17.61 -11.05 5.31
N LYS A 163 17.68 -10.91 3.98
CA LYS A 163 18.89 -11.23 3.22
C LYS A 163 20.03 -10.29 3.58
N GLN A 164 21.13 -10.86 4.08
CA GLN A 164 22.31 -10.10 4.54
C GLN A 164 23.00 -9.33 3.40
N ASP A 165 23.04 -9.93 2.22
CA ASP A 165 23.66 -9.42 1.00
C ASP A 165 22.79 -8.44 0.19
N CYS A 166 21.58 -8.14 0.66
CA CYS A 166 20.71 -7.21 -0.03
C CYS A 166 21.17 -5.76 0.11
N GLN A 167 21.83 -5.24 -0.91
CA GLN A 167 22.38 -3.87 -0.95
C GLN A 167 21.30 -2.81 -0.73
N SER A 168 20.15 -2.92 -1.41
CA SER A 168 19.04 -1.96 -1.28
C SER A 168 18.50 -1.87 0.16
N CYS A 169 18.34 -3.00 0.85
CA CYS A 169 17.91 -3.01 2.25
C CYS A 169 19.04 -2.58 3.20
N PHE A 170 20.30 -2.88 2.89
CA PHE A 170 21.43 -2.36 3.66
C PHE A 170 21.45 -0.83 3.62
N GLU A 171 21.39 -0.22 2.43
CA GLU A 171 21.37 1.24 2.25
C GLU A 171 20.21 1.93 2.97
N ASN A 172 19.08 1.27 3.14
CA ASN A 172 17.91 1.78 3.85
C ASN A 172 17.93 1.46 5.36
N SER A 173 18.83 0.59 5.82
CA SER A 173 19.01 0.24 7.21
C SER A 173 19.91 1.23 7.94
N PHE A 174 19.80 1.28 9.28
CA PHE A 174 20.70 2.10 10.09
C PHE A 174 22.14 1.58 10.06
N ALA A 175 22.38 0.32 9.71
CA ALA A 175 23.73 -0.24 9.56
C ALA A 175 24.57 0.51 8.51
N SER A 176 23.94 1.11 7.49
CA SER A 176 24.63 1.92 6.46
C SER A 176 25.00 3.33 6.93
N HIS A 177 24.46 3.78 8.06
CA HIS A 177 24.73 5.12 8.58
C HIS A 177 26.08 5.18 9.28
N VAL A 178 26.86 6.27 9.07
CA VAL A 178 28.21 6.45 9.67
C VAL A 178 28.22 6.36 11.21
N LYS A 179 27.10 6.66 11.85
CA LYS A 179 26.96 6.57 13.31
C LYS A 179 26.56 5.17 13.80
N SER A 180 26.36 4.19 12.93
CA SER A 180 26.05 2.80 13.31
C SER A 180 27.19 2.16 14.12
N LYS A 181 28.45 2.57 13.89
CA LYS A 181 29.61 2.14 14.65
C LYS A 181 29.56 2.49 16.16
N TYR A 182 28.69 3.40 16.54
CA TYR A 182 28.47 3.81 17.93
C TYR A 182 27.25 3.14 18.58
N TRP A 183 26.73 2.09 17.93
CA TRP A 183 25.65 1.30 18.47
C TRP A 183 26.04 0.68 19.80
N SER A 184 25.22 0.88 20.86
CA SER A 184 25.58 0.43 22.19
C SER A 184 25.08 -1.02 22.43
N GLU A 185 25.87 -1.81 23.16
CA GLU A 185 25.52 -3.14 23.63
C GLU A 185 24.25 -3.15 24.52
N LYS A 186 23.88 -1.99 25.07
CA LYS A 186 22.64 -1.81 25.84
C LYS A 186 21.37 -2.04 25.02
N ASN A 187 21.47 -2.16 23.69
CA ASN A 187 20.37 -2.53 22.82
C ASN A 187 20.12 -4.04 22.75
N GLY A 188 20.94 -4.86 23.42
CA GLY A 188 20.85 -6.31 23.36
C GLY A 188 21.08 -6.85 21.95
N ASP A 189 20.28 -7.84 21.55
CA ASP A 189 20.41 -8.52 20.24
C ASP A 189 19.85 -7.72 19.05
N VAL A 190 19.40 -6.48 19.28
CA VAL A 190 18.82 -5.66 18.21
C VAL A 190 19.91 -5.24 17.22
N ASN A 191 19.81 -5.73 15.97
CA ASN A 191 20.78 -5.45 14.92
C ASN A 191 20.36 -4.22 14.10
N PRO A 192 21.23 -3.20 13.94
CA PRO A 192 21.00 -2.03 13.10
C PRO A 192 20.65 -2.36 11.64
N ARG A 193 21.05 -3.55 11.13
CA ARG A 193 20.73 -4.02 9.77
C ARG A 193 19.23 -4.22 9.56
N HIS A 194 18.49 -4.51 10.62
CA HIS A 194 17.04 -4.75 10.56
C HIS A 194 16.20 -3.53 10.94
N LEU A 195 16.82 -2.38 11.13
CA LEU A 195 16.15 -1.14 11.52
C LEU A 195 16.25 -0.09 10.42
N CYS A 196 15.09 0.41 9.98
CA CYS A 196 15.06 1.53 9.03
C CYS A 196 15.70 2.77 9.64
N LYS A 197 16.60 3.43 8.92
CA LYS A 197 17.32 4.63 9.39
C LYS A 197 16.44 5.84 9.73
N MET A 198 15.15 5.82 9.32
CA MET A 198 14.15 6.83 9.67
C MET A 198 13.22 6.39 10.82
N SER A 199 13.52 5.30 11.53
CA SER A 199 12.70 4.81 12.64
C SER A 199 12.58 5.86 13.76
N GLY A 200 11.35 6.03 14.27
CA GLY A 200 11.05 6.87 15.43
C GLY A 200 11.36 6.21 16.79
N ASN A 201 11.73 4.93 16.82
CA ASN A 201 12.10 4.25 18.04
C ASN A 201 13.44 4.74 18.58
N LYS A 202 13.57 4.80 19.92
CA LYS A 202 14.80 5.23 20.59
C LYS A 202 15.71 4.05 20.88
N TYR A 203 16.98 4.21 20.56
CA TYR A 203 18.04 3.23 20.80
C TYR A 203 19.21 3.87 21.55
N TRP A 204 20.03 3.02 22.21
CA TRP A 204 21.21 3.44 22.91
C TRP A 204 22.40 3.59 21.98
N PHE A 205 23.17 4.65 22.23
CA PHE A 205 24.42 4.94 21.56
C PHE A 205 25.52 5.28 22.56
N LYS A 206 26.76 4.96 22.21
CA LYS A 206 27.92 5.34 22.98
C LYS A 206 28.79 6.26 22.13
N CYS A 207 28.89 7.55 22.49
CA CYS A 207 29.70 8.51 21.72
C CYS A 207 31.20 8.34 21.95
N GLU A 208 32.00 9.03 21.16
CA GLU A 208 33.47 9.02 21.26
C GLU A 208 34.01 9.43 22.65
N CYS A 209 33.31 10.32 23.35
CA CYS A 209 33.62 10.71 24.71
C CYS A 209 33.13 9.73 25.79
N GLY A 210 32.63 8.55 25.40
CA GLY A 210 32.18 7.51 26.32
C GLY A 210 30.83 7.75 26.98
N HIS A 211 30.00 8.72 26.50
CA HIS A 211 28.65 8.93 27.02
C HIS A 211 27.67 7.95 26.37
N ASP A 212 26.84 7.33 27.22
CA ASP A 212 25.68 6.57 26.80
C ASP A 212 24.46 7.51 26.71
N PHE A 213 23.74 7.48 25.61
CA PHE A 213 22.54 8.28 25.42
C PHE A 213 21.53 7.57 24.53
N LYS A 214 20.26 7.93 24.66
CA LYS A 214 19.19 7.45 23.77
C LYS A 214 18.84 8.51 22.73
N SER A 215 18.66 8.07 21.49
CA SER A 215 18.15 8.90 20.40
C SER A 215 17.32 8.05 19.43
N THR A 216 16.44 8.70 18.66
CA THR A 216 15.75 8.04 17.55
C THR A 216 16.66 8.00 16.32
N LEU A 217 16.51 6.94 15.49
CA LEU A 217 17.29 6.84 14.26
C LEU A 217 16.96 7.99 13.29
N GLY A 218 15.68 8.40 13.23
CA GLY A 218 15.26 9.52 12.40
C GLY A 218 15.90 10.85 12.80
N GLN A 219 16.10 11.11 14.11
CA GLN A 219 16.81 12.32 14.59
C GLN A 219 18.28 12.31 14.20
N ILE A 220 18.94 11.16 14.33
CA ILE A 220 20.36 11.03 13.94
C ILE A 220 20.52 11.19 12.43
N ASN A 221 19.68 10.53 11.63
CA ASN A 221 19.80 10.53 10.18
C ASN A 221 19.27 11.82 9.53
N GLY A 222 18.12 12.34 10.00
CA GLY A 222 17.44 13.48 9.34
C GLY A 222 17.83 14.84 9.89
N GLN A 223 18.05 14.94 11.21
CA GLN A 223 18.33 16.22 11.89
C GLN A 223 19.81 16.40 12.24
N ASN A 224 20.66 15.43 11.92
CA ASN A 224 22.08 15.38 12.28
C ASN A 224 22.33 15.65 13.77
N THR A 225 21.34 15.30 14.63
CA THR A 225 21.48 15.44 16.08
C THR A 225 22.30 14.29 16.63
N TRP A 226 23.20 14.56 17.56
CA TRP A 226 24.04 13.53 18.16
C TRP A 226 24.00 13.61 19.69
N CYS A 227 25.06 13.24 20.34
CA CYS A 227 25.18 13.15 21.79
C CYS A 227 24.84 14.48 22.47
N PRO A 228 23.84 14.53 23.39
CA PRO A 228 23.43 15.76 24.06
C PRO A 228 24.51 16.33 25.01
N TYR A 229 25.47 15.49 25.42
CA TYR A 229 26.57 15.88 26.26
C TYR A 229 27.74 16.52 25.47
N CYS A 230 27.88 16.12 24.19
CA CYS A 230 28.95 16.59 23.31
C CYS A 230 28.51 17.72 22.36
N SER A 231 27.19 17.99 22.26
CA SER A 231 26.69 19.07 21.39
C SER A 231 27.28 20.44 21.77
N ASN A 232 27.29 21.36 20.82
CA ASN A 232 27.69 22.75 21.07
C ASN A 232 26.54 23.70 20.64
N PRO A 233 25.87 24.37 21.61
CA PRO A 233 26.08 24.28 23.06
C PRO A 233 25.60 22.89 23.60
N PRO A 234 26.19 22.45 24.72
CA PRO A 234 25.81 21.19 25.33
C PRO A 234 24.41 21.30 25.95
N LYS A 235 23.63 20.21 25.82
CA LYS A 235 22.25 20.16 26.35
C LYS A 235 22.16 19.53 27.73
N GLN A 236 23.15 18.72 28.08
CA GLN A 236 23.21 17.98 29.35
C GLN A 236 24.64 17.81 29.83
N LEU A 237 24.81 17.67 31.14
CA LEU A 237 26.05 17.25 31.80
C LEU A 237 25.84 15.83 32.33
N CYS A 238 26.83 14.96 32.19
CA CYS A 238 26.76 13.61 32.71
C CYS A 238 27.15 13.57 34.21
N GLU A 239 26.65 12.57 34.91
CA GLU A 239 26.93 12.36 36.35
C GLU A 239 28.29 11.69 36.61
N LYS A 240 28.98 11.21 35.57
CA LYS A 240 30.30 10.55 35.71
C LYS A 240 31.33 11.54 36.17
N GLU A 241 31.92 11.32 37.37
CA GLU A 241 32.93 12.23 37.94
C GLU A 241 34.15 12.39 37.10
N ASN A 242 34.61 11.31 36.45
CA ASN A 242 35.84 11.28 35.65
C ASN A 242 35.64 11.77 34.19
N CYS A 243 34.44 12.26 33.83
CA CYS A 243 34.20 12.73 32.48
C CYS A 243 34.80 14.12 32.26
N LYS A 244 36.00 14.18 31.64
CA LYS A 244 36.74 15.41 31.35
C LYS A 244 35.89 16.37 30.48
N SER A 245 35.25 15.90 29.43
CA SER A 245 34.43 16.72 28.52
C SER A 245 33.28 17.44 29.23
N CYS A 246 32.58 16.76 30.13
CA CYS A 246 31.52 17.39 30.91
C CYS A 246 32.05 18.23 32.08
N PHE A 247 33.23 17.90 32.65
CA PHE A 247 33.87 18.74 33.61
C PHE A 247 34.21 20.11 33.03
N GLU A 248 34.87 20.16 31.89
CA GLU A 248 35.26 21.39 31.19
C GLU A 248 34.06 22.29 30.84
N LYS A 249 32.90 21.71 30.62
CA LYS A 249 31.64 22.41 30.32
C LYS A 249 30.83 22.81 31.54
N SER A 250 31.16 22.28 32.71
CA SER A 250 30.48 22.54 33.98
C SER A 250 31.16 23.70 34.72
N PHE A 251 30.37 24.34 35.63
CA PHE A 251 30.90 25.40 36.49
C PHE A 251 32.04 24.90 37.41
N ALA A 252 32.15 23.60 37.63
CA ALA A 252 33.25 23.00 38.43
C ALA A 252 34.65 23.27 37.80
N SER A 253 34.72 23.52 36.49
CA SER A 253 36.00 23.88 35.83
C SER A 253 36.39 25.37 35.98
N ASN A 254 35.46 26.20 36.47
CA ASN A 254 35.72 27.63 36.69
C ASN A 254 36.44 27.85 38.01
N GLU A 255 37.43 28.74 38.08
CA GLU A 255 38.19 29.09 39.30
C GLU A 255 37.26 29.56 40.45
N LYS A 256 36.12 30.19 40.09
CA LYS A 256 35.12 30.65 41.08
C LYS A 256 34.30 29.50 41.69
N SER A 257 34.42 28.28 41.19
CA SER A 257 33.75 27.11 41.77
C SER A 257 34.12 26.82 43.23
N LYS A 258 35.31 27.23 43.65
CA LYS A 258 35.76 27.16 45.06
C LYS A 258 34.95 28.02 46.01
N TYR A 259 34.19 29.00 45.53
CA TYR A 259 33.30 29.84 46.32
C TYR A 259 31.84 29.38 46.29
N TRP A 260 31.58 28.16 45.78
CA TRP A 260 30.24 27.58 45.76
C TRP A 260 29.68 27.42 47.17
N SER A 261 28.53 28.01 47.44
CA SER A 261 27.94 28.04 48.78
C SER A 261 27.07 26.83 49.02
N GLU A 262 27.04 26.33 50.25
CA GLU A 262 26.09 25.31 50.74
C GLU A 262 24.62 25.76 50.64
N LYS A 263 24.39 27.07 50.57
CA LYS A 263 23.03 27.65 50.30
C LYS A 263 22.41 27.22 48.99
N ASN A 264 23.21 26.64 48.06
CA ASN A 264 22.70 26.05 46.80
C ASN A 264 22.09 24.66 46.97
N GLY A 265 21.98 24.16 48.23
CA GLY A 265 21.44 22.85 48.54
C GLY A 265 22.28 21.71 47.93
N ASP A 266 21.58 20.69 47.40
CA ASP A 266 22.22 19.49 46.83
C ASP A 266 22.82 19.71 45.41
N ILE A 267 22.67 20.91 44.85
CA ILE A 267 23.19 21.21 43.50
C ILE A 267 24.70 21.42 43.60
N LYS A 268 25.46 20.58 42.87
CA LYS A 268 26.92 20.68 42.82
C LYS A 268 27.36 21.51 41.59
N PRO A 269 28.54 22.22 41.67
CA PRO A 269 29.08 22.95 40.53
C PRO A 269 29.23 22.10 39.26
N ARG A 270 29.40 20.80 39.42
CA ARG A 270 29.51 19.82 38.33
C ARG A 270 28.23 19.63 37.55
N GLN A 271 27.09 19.99 38.10
CA GLN A 271 25.74 19.85 37.52
C GLN A 271 25.28 21.13 36.81
N VAL A 272 25.99 22.23 36.92
CA VAL A 272 25.67 23.53 36.37
C VAL A 272 26.62 23.86 35.22
N PHE A 273 26.09 24.35 34.09
CA PHE A 273 26.91 24.79 32.97
C PHE A 273 27.73 26.05 33.31
N THR A 274 28.94 26.10 32.78
CA THR A 274 29.70 27.36 32.76
C THR A 274 28.98 28.32 31.78
N PRO A 275 28.66 29.59 32.21
CA PRO A 275 28.15 30.58 31.29
C PRO A 275 29.10 30.76 30.11
N LEU A 276 28.54 30.79 28.90
CA LEU A 276 29.32 31.15 27.72
C LEU A 276 29.89 32.54 27.93
N LYS A 277 31.21 32.70 27.79
CA LYS A 277 31.82 34.02 27.69
C LYS A 277 31.25 34.65 26.41
N ILE A 278 30.38 35.67 26.58
CA ILE A 278 29.92 36.55 25.52
C ILE A 278 31.11 37.36 25.02
#